data_b9f2ce82582c893b70c4e5bed2b9c964
#
_entry.id   b9f2ce82582c893b70c4e5bed2b9c964
#
_cell.length_a   1.000
_cell.length_b   1.000
_cell.length_c   1.000
_cell.angle_alpha   90.00
_cell.angle_beta   90.00
_cell.angle_gamma   90.00
#
_symmetry.space_group_name_H-M   'P 1'
#
loop_
_entity.id
_entity.type
_entity.pdbx_description
1 polymer ?
#
loop_
_entity_poly.entity_id
_entity_poly.type
_entity_poly.pdbx_seq_one_letter_code
_entity_poly.pdbx_strand_id
1 'polypeptide(L)'
;MNGQKIHLSKPHWGLFKGELKILGFFLTLTAFSNLIFSNNTFALFTPTLSASVDNTAASVNGNQVINSTNKTTEIPLNLTVNTNNKTGYTATLNSETDETALVNNDFATNAKINSISSPSPLGSFLNNTWGYKFGASSDYAPIPALSIPAQIVQTTGKTNGDDANTIKIGMKLSDNLESGRYTNKLIFSILTNNYEHIAIMTEGPDFNAKLKSLETSTNKIEHFKKSPVAPAISMNVVNIDDEESDYEIKLWLDHTDKTAYYYAEPENVYLNTDSSKMFYVSTSEQKLRNILDMNLSNFDTSQVKSMKWMFVCIPNLTTLNLSSFDTSKVTDMSYMFYGMSNLISLNLSNFNTSHVTNMECMFYGMSSLTSLNISNFNTSRVTNMDSMFASMSNLISLNLSNFDTSWVTDMSGMFSSMSNLTTLNLSSFNTANVTDMSAMFAGLPNLATLDLSSFDTSNVTDMSGMFYEASNLSVLNLSNFNTSRVTNMEAMFYNMVSLTSLDLSSFNTPEVTNMSNMFSLSDAYKPNDKLEKIYVNNDFNTAKLTNFSEMFKNRKKLRGGNGSYLSDPSTTDKTWLRIDDLVNGRPGYFTRKP
;
A
#
# COMPACT_ATOMS: atom_id res chain seq x y z
N MET A 1 12.75 -19.64 -34.18
CA MET A 1 13.78 -18.58 -34.19
C MET A 1 14.07 -18.16 -35.62
N ASN A 2 13.40 -17.16 -36.14
CA ASN A 2 13.71 -16.53 -37.42
C ASN A 2 14.17 -15.11 -37.16
N GLY A 3 15.50 -14.97 -37.03
CA GLY A 3 16.09 -13.63 -36.94
C GLY A 3 16.12 -12.98 -38.33
N GLN A 4 15.42 -11.85 -38.48
CA GLN A 4 15.59 -11.01 -39.66
C GLN A 4 16.87 -10.19 -39.51
N LYS A 5 17.89 -10.52 -40.33
CA LYS A 5 19.07 -9.67 -40.52
C LYS A 5 18.70 -8.60 -41.55
N ILE A 6 18.65 -7.36 -41.12
CA ILE A 6 18.52 -6.26 -42.05
C ILE A 6 19.91 -5.96 -42.60
N HIS A 7 20.15 -6.40 -43.84
CA HIS A 7 21.34 -6.02 -44.59
C HIS A 7 21.08 -4.66 -45.29
N LEU A 8 21.77 -3.64 -44.84
CA LEU A 8 21.79 -2.37 -45.57
C LEU A 8 22.84 -2.46 -46.70
N SER A 9 22.41 -2.05 -47.91
CA SER A 9 23.15 -2.19 -49.15
C SER A 9 24.49 -1.46 -49.16
N LYS A 10 25.44 -2.04 -49.89
CA LYS A 10 26.81 -1.48 -50.11
C LYS A 10 26.73 -0.10 -50.82
N PRO A 11 27.44 0.92 -50.36
CA PRO A 11 27.59 2.17 -51.08
C PRO A 11 28.61 2.00 -52.24
N HIS A 12 28.30 2.60 -53.40
CA HIS A 12 29.22 2.73 -54.53
C HIS A 12 30.33 3.71 -54.21
N TRP A 13 31.59 3.27 -54.37
CA TRP A 13 32.79 4.06 -54.13
C TRP A 13 33.30 4.69 -55.41
N GLY A 14 33.41 6.03 -55.41
CA GLY A 14 34.17 6.75 -56.41
C GLY A 14 35.65 6.85 -56.05
N LEU A 15 36.52 6.45 -56.95
CA LEU A 15 37.97 6.53 -56.84
C LEU A 15 38.42 8.01 -56.79
N PHE A 16 38.98 8.51 -55.68
CA PHE A 16 39.81 9.70 -55.64
C PHE A 16 41.27 9.29 -55.32
N LYS A 17 42.17 9.62 -56.24
CA LYS A 17 43.62 9.56 -56.00
C LYS A 17 44.05 10.78 -55.23
N GLY A 18 44.43 10.59 -53.98
CA GLY A 18 45.01 11.57 -53.10
C GLY A 18 45.22 10.98 -51.71
N GLU A 19 46.31 11.24 -51.08
CA GLU A 19 46.63 10.71 -49.73
C GLU A 19 45.57 11.12 -48.72
N LEU A 20 44.51 10.31 -48.62
CA LEU A 20 43.41 10.53 -47.66
C LEU A 20 43.43 9.40 -46.67
N LYS A 21 43.74 9.74 -45.41
CA LYS A 21 43.53 8.82 -44.29
C LYS A 21 42.04 8.82 -43.97
N ILE A 22 41.30 7.83 -44.48
CA ILE A 22 39.88 7.67 -44.25
C ILE A 22 39.65 6.63 -43.14
N LEU A 23 38.98 7.06 -42.09
CA LEU A 23 38.45 6.19 -41.04
C LEU A 23 37.00 5.88 -41.37
N GLY A 24 36.68 4.62 -41.52
CA GLY A 24 35.28 4.18 -41.68
C GLY A 24 34.94 3.02 -40.76
N PHE A 25 33.79 3.07 -40.18
CA PHE A 25 33.23 1.94 -39.47
C PHE A 25 31.78 1.70 -39.93
N PHE A 26 31.40 0.43 -39.92
CA PHE A 26 30.09 -0.01 -40.31
C PHE A 26 29.27 -0.39 -39.08
N LEU A 27 28.02 0.02 -39.04
CA LEU A 27 27.07 -0.31 -37.98
C LEU A 27 26.07 -1.35 -38.49
N THR A 28 25.84 -2.36 -37.71
CA THR A 28 24.78 -3.34 -37.96
C THR A 28 23.84 -3.34 -36.78
N LEU A 29 22.56 -3.14 -37.06
CA LEU A 29 21.49 -3.24 -36.10
C LEU A 29 20.85 -4.62 -36.16
N THR A 30 20.74 -5.30 -35.04
CA THR A 30 20.02 -6.56 -34.92
C THR A 30 18.90 -6.40 -33.93
N ALA A 31 17.65 -6.51 -34.35
CA ALA A 31 16.48 -6.50 -33.51
C ALA A 31 15.83 -7.89 -33.46
N PHE A 32 15.59 -8.42 -32.30
CA PHE A 32 14.89 -9.67 -32.07
C PHE A 32 13.62 -9.43 -31.30
N SER A 33 12.50 -9.94 -31.80
CA SER A 33 11.26 -10.07 -31.05
C SER A 33 11.02 -11.54 -30.72
N ASN A 34 10.70 -11.87 -29.48
CA ASN A 34 10.26 -13.21 -29.11
C ASN A 34 8.78 -13.36 -29.52
N LEU A 35 8.54 -13.99 -30.65
CA LEU A 35 7.20 -14.36 -31.11
C LEU A 35 6.91 -15.80 -30.64
N ILE A 36 6.03 -15.94 -29.68
CA ILE A 36 5.40 -17.20 -29.31
C ILE A 36 4.03 -17.22 -29.99
N PHE A 37 3.83 -18.14 -30.93
CA PHE A 37 2.52 -18.36 -31.52
C PHE A 37 1.72 -19.33 -30.64
N SER A 38 0.63 -18.86 -30.06
CA SER A 38 -0.44 -19.72 -29.55
C SER A 38 -1.60 -19.73 -30.55
N ASN A 39 -2.19 -20.89 -30.77
CA ASN A 39 -3.32 -21.08 -31.70
C ASN A 39 -4.68 -20.62 -31.14
N ASN A 40 -4.72 -19.69 -30.19
CA ASN A 40 -5.94 -19.24 -29.56
C ASN A 40 -6.44 -17.91 -30.16
N THR A 41 -7.73 -17.85 -30.36
CA THR A 41 -8.50 -16.76 -31.02
C THR A 41 -8.62 -15.48 -30.17
N PHE A 42 -7.84 -15.31 -29.14
CA PHE A 42 -7.82 -14.12 -28.30
C PHE A 42 -6.65 -13.22 -28.72
N ALA A 43 -6.89 -11.91 -28.75
CA ALA A 43 -5.86 -10.92 -29.07
C ALA A 43 -4.85 -10.82 -27.93
N LEU A 44 -3.92 -11.76 -27.89
CA LEU A 44 -2.83 -11.73 -26.91
C LEU A 44 -1.96 -10.50 -27.18
N PHE A 45 -1.56 -9.79 -26.15
CA PHE A 45 -0.60 -8.69 -26.27
C PHE A 45 0.72 -9.21 -26.85
N THR A 46 1.15 -8.65 -27.99
CA THR A 46 2.43 -8.98 -28.62
C THR A 46 3.36 -7.77 -28.54
N PRO A 47 4.47 -7.87 -27.79
CA PRO A 47 5.47 -6.83 -27.77
C PRO A 47 6.01 -6.53 -29.17
N THR A 48 6.04 -5.25 -29.53
CA THR A 48 6.68 -4.76 -30.75
C THR A 48 8.00 -4.11 -30.42
N LEU A 49 8.98 -4.22 -31.32
CA LEU A 49 10.28 -3.59 -31.20
C LEU A 49 10.70 -3.06 -32.56
N SER A 50 11.03 -1.78 -32.61
CA SER A 50 11.72 -1.16 -33.73
C SER A 50 12.93 -0.39 -33.24
N ALA A 51 14.00 -0.40 -34.03
CA ALA A 51 15.21 0.35 -33.71
C ALA A 51 15.89 0.83 -34.98
N SER A 52 16.52 2.00 -34.88
CA SER A 52 17.28 2.60 -35.97
C SER A 52 18.51 3.33 -35.43
N VAL A 53 19.54 3.46 -36.30
CA VAL A 53 20.72 4.30 -36.05
C VAL A 53 20.78 5.34 -37.15
N ASP A 54 20.94 6.60 -36.80
CA ASP A 54 20.88 7.75 -37.73
C ASP A 54 22.07 7.77 -38.70
N ASN A 55 23.21 7.18 -38.36
CA ASN A 55 24.39 7.12 -39.20
C ASN A 55 24.99 5.71 -39.25
N THR A 56 24.65 4.97 -40.31
CA THR A 56 25.11 3.57 -40.50
C THR A 56 26.52 3.43 -41.09
N ALA A 57 27.13 4.54 -41.55
CA ALA A 57 28.48 4.56 -42.07
C ALA A 57 29.15 5.88 -41.73
N ALA A 58 29.68 5.99 -40.53
CA ALA A 58 30.40 7.19 -40.09
C ALA A 58 31.84 7.18 -40.62
N SER A 59 32.31 8.30 -41.13
CA SER A 59 33.67 8.48 -41.61
C SER A 59 34.29 9.76 -41.10
N VAL A 60 35.61 9.74 -40.89
CA VAL A 60 36.37 10.91 -40.41
C VAL A 60 37.58 11.11 -41.33
N ASN A 61 37.82 12.38 -41.73
CA ASN A 61 39.06 12.75 -42.40
C ASN A 61 40.21 12.81 -41.42
N GLY A 62 41.07 11.80 -41.40
CA GLY A 62 42.18 11.64 -40.49
C GLY A 62 43.18 12.81 -40.54
N ASN A 63 43.43 13.42 -41.75
CA ASN A 63 44.30 14.54 -41.87
C ASN A 63 43.75 15.82 -41.18
N GLN A 64 42.46 16.05 -41.18
CA GLN A 64 41.85 17.13 -40.42
C GLN A 64 42.01 16.94 -38.90
N VAL A 65 41.87 15.71 -38.41
CA VAL A 65 42.03 15.40 -37.00
C VAL A 65 43.48 15.57 -36.58
N ILE A 66 44.44 15.04 -37.36
CA ILE A 66 45.87 15.14 -37.06
C ILE A 66 46.32 16.61 -37.06
N ASN A 67 45.84 17.43 -37.94
CA ASN A 67 46.15 18.86 -38.05
C ASN A 67 45.37 19.74 -37.03
N SER A 68 44.47 19.16 -36.25
CA SER A 68 43.75 19.89 -35.19
C SER A 68 44.63 20.06 -33.95
N THR A 69 44.36 21.09 -33.14
CA THR A 69 45.15 21.43 -31.93
C THR A 69 45.29 20.26 -30.96
N ASN A 70 44.20 19.49 -30.75
CA ASN A 70 44.17 18.41 -29.77
C ASN A 70 44.35 17.02 -30.38
N LYS A 71 44.39 16.95 -31.72
CA LYS A 71 44.43 15.69 -32.51
C LYS A 71 43.35 14.69 -32.14
N THR A 72 42.18 15.18 -31.70
CA THR A 72 41.04 14.41 -31.26
C THR A 72 39.79 14.74 -32.08
N THR A 73 38.88 13.78 -32.16
CA THR A 73 37.54 13.98 -32.75
C THR A 73 36.51 13.13 -32.05
N GLU A 74 35.24 13.58 -32.12
CA GLU A 74 34.08 12.84 -31.66
C GLU A 74 33.09 12.68 -32.82
N ILE A 75 32.46 11.53 -32.90
CA ILE A 75 31.38 11.23 -33.85
C ILE A 75 30.15 10.87 -33.04
N PRO A 76 29.08 11.69 -33.07
CA PRO A 76 27.82 11.31 -32.45
C PRO A 76 27.07 10.28 -33.33
N LEU A 77 26.41 9.35 -32.68
CA LEU A 77 25.50 8.37 -33.26
C LEU A 77 24.25 8.34 -32.37
N ASN A 78 23.07 8.38 -32.95
CA ASN A 78 21.84 8.27 -32.21
C ASN A 78 21.17 6.92 -32.49
N LEU A 79 21.05 6.11 -31.45
CA LEU A 79 20.26 4.88 -31.45
C LEU A 79 18.86 5.24 -30.99
N THR A 80 17.88 5.04 -31.85
CA THR A 80 16.46 5.27 -31.54
C THR A 80 15.77 3.92 -31.39
N VAL A 81 15.08 3.70 -30.30
CA VAL A 81 14.33 2.47 -30.01
C VAL A 81 12.88 2.81 -29.68
N ASN A 82 11.95 2.03 -30.23
CA ASN A 82 10.53 2.13 -29.91
C ASN A 82 9.99 0.73 -29.60
N THR A 83 9.39 0.56 -28.43
CA THR A 83 8.76 -0.68 -28.00
C THR A 83 7.54 -0.43 -27.14
N ASN A 84 6.49 -1.23 -27.34
CA ASN A 84 5.34 -1.28 -26.44
C ASN A 84 5.52 -2.34 -25.34
N ASN A 85 6.68 -3.01 -25.28
CA ASN A 85 6.95 -4.02 -24.24
C ASN A 85 6.92 -3.38 -22.85
N LYS A 86 6.02 -3.86 -21.99
CA LYS A 86 5.80 -3.35 -20.62
C LYS A 86 7.02 -3.51 -19.71
N THR A 87 7.93 -4.44 -20.02
CA THR A 87 9.18 -4.65 -19.30
C THR A 87 10.39 -3.96 -19.94
N GLY A 88 10.18 -3.30 -21.09
CA GLY A 88 11.21 -2.53 -21.77
C GLY A 88 12.12 -3.35 -22.69
N TYR A 89 13.34 -2.83 -22.90
CA TYR A 89 14.33 -3.42 -23.78
C TYR A 89 15.74 -3.34 -23.17
N THR A 90 16.62 -4.17 -23.72
CA THR A 90 18.06 -4.11 -23.45
C THR A 90 18.80 -3.91 -24.76
N ALA A 91 19.75 -2.95 -24.80
CA ALA A 91 20.63 -2.75 -25.92
C ALA A 91 22.10 -3.02 -25.54
N THR A 92 22.80 -3.74 -26.43
CA THR A 92 24.23 -4.01 -26.28
C THR A 92 25.00 -3.50 -27.49
N LEU A 93 26.29 -3.24 -27.28
CA LEU A 93 27.26 -2.84 -28.30
C LEU A 93 28.43 -3.82 -28.32
N ASN A 94 28.90 -4.19 -29.50
CA ASN A 94 30.15 -4.92 -29.68
C ASN A 94 30.71 -4.69 -31.08
N SER A 95 31.99 -5.01 -31.31
CA SER A 95 32.59 -5.14 -32.63
C SER A 95 32.11 -6.42 -33.33
N GLU A 96 32.13 -6.46 -34.68
CA GLU A 96 31.67 -7.62 -35.45
C GLU A 96 32.47 -8.89 -35.16
N THR A 97 33.71 -8.73 -34.74
CA THR A 97 34.65 -9.80 -34.36
C THR A 97 35.28 -9.47 -33.01
N ASP A 98 36.19 -10.31 -32.54
CA ASP A 98 36.98 -9.99 -31.35
C ASP A 98 38.09 -8.94 -31.61
N GLU A 99 38.29 -8.54 -32.87
CA GLU A 99 39.15 -7.39 -33.18
C GLU A 99 38.43 -6.08 -32.84
N THR A 100 38.93 -5.38 -31.85
CA THR A 100 38.36 -4.12 -31.37
C THR A 100 39.07 -2.88 -31.93
N ALA A 101 40.19 -3.05 -32.67
CA ALA A 101 40.89 -1.96 -33.33
C ALA A 101 40.26 -1.61 -34.68
N LEU A 102 40.42 -0.35 -35.11
CA LEU A 102 40.25 0.00 -36.52
C LEU A 102 41.49 -0.45 -37.27
N VAL A 103 41.29 -1.31 -38.27
CA VAL A 103 42.37 -1.97 -39.04
C VAL A 103 42.56 -1.26 -40.38
N ASN A 104 43.80 -0.99 -40.80
CA ASN A 104 44.11 -0.46 -42.11
C ASN A 104 43.85 -1.51 -43.22
N ASN A 105 42.93 -1.20 -44.14
CA ASN A 105 42.49 -2.09 -45.21
C ASN A 105 43.15 -1.81 -46.57
N ASP A 106 43.92 -0.71 -46.67
CA ASP A 106 44.49 -0.30 -47.97
C ASP A 106 45.91 -0.86 -48.20
N PHE A 107 46.62 -1.26 -47.10
CA PHE A 107 47.99 -1.75 -47.17
C PHE A 107 48.18 -3.00 -46.31
N ALA A 108 49.11 -3.87 -46.71
CA ALA A 108 49.40 -5.10 -45.95
C ALA A 108 50.26 -4.82 -44.66
N THR A 109 50.08 -3.68 -44.04
CA THR A 109 50.92 -3.20 -42.94
C THR A 109 50.45 -3.59 -41.56
N ASN A 110 49.20 -4.08 -41.45
CA ASN A 110 48.52 -4.36 -40.16
C ASN A 110 48.47 -3.15 -39.19
N ALA A 111 48.61 -1.93 -39.69
CA ALA A 111 48.52 -0.73 -38.86
C ALA A 111 47.11 -0.61 -38.25
N LYS A 112 47.03 -0.25 -36.98
CA LYS A 112 45.81 -0.22 -36.20
C LYS A 112 45.65 1.07 -35.42
N ILE A 113 44.40 1.47 -35.23
CA ILE A 113 43.99 2.40 -34.15
C ILE A 113 43.33 1.54 -33.08
N ASN A 114 44.04 1.34 -31.99
CA ASN A 114 43.61 0.39 -30.96
C ASN A 114 42.45 0.91 -30.14
N SER A 115 41.64 0.03 -29.60
CA SER A 115 40.71 0.40 -28.52
C SER A 115 41.49 0.92 -27.29
N ILE A 116 40.96 1.89 -26.57
CA ILE A 116 41.51 2.25 -25.24
C ILE A 116 41.44 1.05 -24.32
N SER A 117 42.35 0.94 -23.37
CA SER A 117 42.47 -0.20 -22.45
C SER A 117 41.63 -0.07 -21.19
N SER A 118 41.26 1.16 -20.82
CA SER A 118 40.47 1.47 -19.63
C SER A 118 39.65 2.75 -19.85
N PRO A 119 38.54 2.92 -19.14
CA PRO A 119 37.75 4.14 -19.22
C PRO A 119 38.59 5.39 -18.96
N SER A 120 38.43 6.39 -19.83
CA SER A 120 39.18 7.66 -19.73
C SER A 120 38.53 8.79 -20.54
N PRO A 121 38.73 10.07 -20.16
CA PRO A 121 38.28 11.20 -20.94
C PRO A 121 39.08 11.33 -22.25
N LEU A 122 38.45 11.87 -23.29
CA LEU A 122 39.01 11.95 -24.65
C LEU A 122 40.41 12.62 -24.68
N GLY A 123 40.61 13.67 -23.88
CA GLY A 123 41.88 14.39 -23.80
C GLY A 123 43.05 13.53 -23.30
N SER A 124 42.76 12.48 -22.52
CA SER A 124 43.74 11.56 -21.93
C SER A 124 44.02 10.34 -22.81
N PHE A 125 43.39 10.20 -23.96
CA PHE A 125 43.67 9.07 -24.85
C PHE A 125 45.13 9.00 -25.28
N LEU A 126 45.64 7.79 -25.38
CA LEU A 126 46.92 7.56 -26.04
C LEU A 126 46.79 7.83 -27.53
N ASN A 127 47.91 8.15 -28.18
CA ASN A 127 47.89 8.35 -29.62
C ASN A 127 47.46 7.07 -30.36
N ASN A 128 46.67 7.25 -31.41
CA ASN A 128 46.12 6.16 -32.25
C ASN A 128 45.26 5.19 -31.43
N THR A 129 44.38 5.78 -30.59
CA THR A 129 43.37 5.00 -29.87
C THR A 129 41.96 5.58 -30.06
N TRP A 130 40.94 4.74 -29.88
CA TRP A 130 39.54 5.07 -29.97
C TRP A 130 38.70 4.35 -28.90
N GLY A 131 37.54 4.89 -28.62
CA GLY A 131 36.61 4.35 -27.66
C GLY A 131 35.20 4.89 -27.86
N TYR A 132 34.24 4.42 -27.08
CA TYR A 132 32.88 4.93 -27.12
C TYR A 132 32.43 5.44 -25.75
N LYS A 133 31.46 6.35 -25.73
CA LYS A 133 30.72 6.71 -24.52
C LYS A 133 29.23 6.76 -24.79
N PHE A 134 28.45 6.54 -23.75
CA PHE A 134 26.99 6.54 -23.80
C PHE A 134 26.42 7.67 -22.95
N GLY A 135 25.42 8.37 -23.49
CA GLY A 135 24.70 9.43 -22.78
C GLY A 135 25.60 10.55 -22.28
N ALA A 136 25.40 10.95 -21.04
CA ALA A 136 26.12 12.05 -20.38
C ALA A 136 27.46 11.65 -19.73
N SER A 137 27.98 10.43 -19.97
CA SER A 137 29.26 10.01 -19.41
C SER A 137 30.39 10.97 -19.78
N SER A 138 31.27 11.30 -18.84
CA SER A 138 32.51 12.05 -19.06
C SER A 138 33.57 11.20 -19.76
N ASP A 139 33.61 9.92 -19.44
CA ASP A 139 34.63 8.97 -19.86
C ASP A 139 34.14 8.08 -20.99
N TYR A 140 35.08 7.80 -21.88
CA TYR A 140 34.93 6.80 -22.93
C TYR A 140 35.31 5.43 -22.39
N ALA A 141 34.58 4.42 -22.79
CA ALA A 141 34.86 3.01 -22.52
C ALA A 141 35.63 2.37 -23.71
N PRO A 142 36.38 1.29 -23.47
CA PRO A 142 36.97 0.44 -24.50
C PRO A 142 35.88 -0.12 -25.43
N ILE A 143 36.21 -0.25 -26.71
CA ILE A 143 35.32 -0.93 -27.69
C ILE A 143 35.16 -2.39 -27.28
N PRO A 144 33.95 -2.87 -27.07
CA PRO A 144 33.72 -4.25 -26.63
C PRO A 144 33.90 -5.23 -27.79
N ALA A 145 34.50 -6.39 -27.51
CA ALA A 145 34.67 -7.47 -28.45
C ALA A 145 33.34 -8.22 -28.70
N LEU A 146 33.28 -9.00 -29.77
CA LEU A 146 32.12 -9.86 -30.05
C LEU A 146 31.83 -10.85 -28.90
N SER A 147 32.89 -11.44 -28.34
CA SER A 147 32.78 -12.40 -27.24
C SER A 147 32.34 -11.80 -25.91
N ILE A 148 32.47 -10.46 -25.74
CA ILE A 148 32.12 -9.75 -24.52
C ILE A 148 31.38 -8.45 -24.87
N PRO A 149 30.11 -8.53 -25.29
CA PRO A 149 29.28 -7.34 -25.59
C PRO A 149 29.07 -6.49 -24.36
N ALA A 150 29.10 -5.17 -24.52
CA ALA A 150 28.77 -4.23 -23.44
C ALA A 150 27.28 -3.90 -23.47
N GLN A 151 26.60 -4.03 -22.36
CA GLN A 151 25.27 -3.50 -22.18
C GLN A 151 25.34 -1.97 -22.08
N ILE A 152 24.66 -1.27 -22.99
CA ILE A 152 24.66 0.20 -23.07
C ILE A 152 23.36 0.82 -22.56
N VAL A 153 22.24 0.11 -22.70
CA VAL A 153 20.91 0.54 -22.22
C VAL A 153 20.18 -0.65 -21.64
N GLN A 154 19.44 -0.42 -20.58
CA GLN A 154 18.39 -1.30 -20.07
C GLN A 154 17.25 -0.43 -19.52
N THR A 155 16.05 -0.66 -20.03
CA THR A 155 14.82 0.00 -19.59
C THR A 155 13.91 -0.99 -18.87
N THR A 156 12.94 -0.47 -18.09
CA THR A 156 12.02 -1.30 -17.30
C THR A 156 10.56 -1.07 -17.69
N GLY A 157 10.30 -0.38 -18.80
CA GLY A 157 8.95 -0.06 -19.25
C GLY A 157 8.89 0.23 -20.76
N LYS A 158 7.69 0.31 -21.30
CA LYS A 158 7.45 0.72 -22.69
C LYS A 158 8.05 2.11 -22.96
N THR A 159 8.49 2.34 -24.19
CA THR A 159 8.94 3.67 -24.59
C THR A 159 7.74 4.61 -24.76
N ASN A 160 7.93 5.89 -24.44
CA ASN A 160 6.92 6.92 -24.68
C ASN A 160 7.20 7.61 -26.03
N GLY A 161 6.88 6.92 -27.12
CA GLY A 161 7.36 7.26 -28.45
C GLY A 161 8.78 6.72 -28.69
N ASP A 162 9.58 7.42 -29.47
CA ASP A 162 10.95 7.02 -29.78
C ASP A 162 11.91 7.39 -28.63
N ASP A 163 12.57 6.38 -28.07
CA ASP A 163 13.62 6.54 -27.08
C ASP A 163 14.97 6.75 -27.78
N ALA A 164 15.47 7.99 -27.76
CA ALA A 164 16.67 8.41 -28.43
C ALA A 164 17.89 8.38 -27.51
N ASN A 165 18.88 7.56 -27.86
CA ASN A 165 20.08 7.31 -27.07
C ASN A 165 21.32 7.74 -27.85
N THR A 166 22.05 8.73 -27.34
CA THR A 166 23.26 9.25 -28.00
C THR A 166 24.49 8.47 -27.55
N ILE A 167 25.19 7.91 -28.54
CA ILE A 167 26.50 7.28 -28.39
C ILE A 167 27.52 8.17 -29.08
N LYS A 168 28.67 8.40 -28.47
CA LYS A 168 29.76 9.14 -29.06
C LYS A 168 30.96 8.24 -29.23
N ILE A 169 31.52 8.21 -30.45
CA ILE A 169 32.79 7.57 -30.73
C ILE A 169 33.89 8.63 -30.68
N GLY A 170 34.84 8.47 -29.78
CA GLY A 170 35.99 9.35 -29.63
C GLY A 170 37.26 8.69 -30.14
N MET A 171 38.15 9.47 -30.72
CA MET A 171 39.47 9.00 -31.12
C MET A 171 40.52 10.10 -31.02
N LYS A 172 41.80 9.68 -30.85
CA LYS A 172 43.00 10.52 -30.88
C LYS A 172 43.99 9.94 -31.86
N LEU A 173 44.48 10.77 -32.76
CA LEU A 173 45.42 10.37 -33.83
C LEU A 173 46.80 11.01 -33.63
N SER A 174 47.83 10.50 -34.31
CA SER A 174 49.15 11.08 -34.31
C SER A 174 49.70 11.22 -35.73
N ASP A 175 50.75 12.06 -35.87
CA ASP A 175 51.45 12.28 -37.16
C ASP A 175 52.08 10.98 -37.71
N ASN A 176 52.36 10.01 -36.84
CA ASN A 176 53.00 8.74 -37.21
C ASN A 176 52.01 7.67 -37.66
N LEU A 177 50.70 7.99 -37.75
CA LEU A 177 49.75 7.03 -38.26
C LEU A 177 49.92 6.83 -39.76
N GLU A 178 50.09 5.58 -40.20
CA GLU A 178 50.24 5.24 -41.62
C GLU A 178 49.03 5.71 -42.43
N SER A 179 49.29 6.11 -43.69
CA SER A 179 48.22 6.44 -44.63
C SER A 179 47.39 5.18 -44.93
N GLY A 180 46.08 5.37 -45.08
CA GLY A 180 45.16 4.29 -45.44
C GLY A 180 43.81 4.46 -44.83
N ARG A 181 42.92 3.53 -45.14
CA ARG A 181 41.57 3.46 -44.66
C ARG A 181 41.47 2.49 -43.47
N TYR A 182 41.20 3.02 -42.30
CA TYR A 182 41.02 2.26 -41.08
C TYR A 182 39.54 2.02 -40.84
N THR A 183 39.15 0.75 -40.68
CA THR A 183 37.74 0.36 -40.52
C THR A 183 37.55 -0.62 -39.37
N ASN A 184 36.40 -0.54 -38.75
CA ASN A 184 35.81 -1.58 -37.91
C ASN A 184 34.29 -1.52 -38.08
N LYS A 185 33.61 -2.56 -37.68
CA LYS A 185 32.16 -2.63 -37.71
C LYS A 185 31.63 -2.84 -36.30
N LEU A 186 30.79 -1.89 -35.83
CA LEU A 186 30.11 -1.98 -34.57
C LEU A 186 28.71 -2.55 -34.76
N ILE A 187 28.27 -3.39 -33.85
CA ILE A 187 26.97 -4.04 -33.85
C ILE A 187 26.19 -3.56 -32.62
N PHE A 188 25.00 -3.02 -32.84
CA PHE A 188 24.00 -2.82 -31.81
C PHE A 188 23.02 -3.98 -31.85
N SER A 189 22.88 -4.69 -30.74
CA SER A 189 21.86 -5.70 -30.55
C SER A 189 20.82 -5.21 -29.57
N ILE A 190 19.57 -5.15 -29.99
CA ILE A 190 18.45 -4.68 -29.19
C ILE A 190 17.48 -5.84 -29.02
N LEU A 191 17.14 -6.16 -27.76
CA LEU A 191 16.24 -7.24 -27.39
C LEU A 191 15.13 -6.65 -26.50
N THR A 192 13.90 -7.10 -26.69
CA THR A 192 12.86 -6.89 -25.67
C THR A 192 13.24 -7.65 -24.41
N ASN A 193 13.05 -7.06 -23.25
CA ASN A 193 13.18 -7.77 -22.00
C ASN A 193 12.14 -8.90 -21.94
N ASN A 194 12.40 -9.93 -21.12
CA ASN A 194 11.44 -10.99 -20.92
C ASN A 194 10.11 -10.41 -20.44
N TYR A 195 9.05 -10.82 -21.12
CA TYR A 195 7.69 -10.40 -20.79
C TYR A 195 6.84 -11.65 -20.57
N GLU A 196 6.29 -11.78 -19.37
CA GLU A 196 5.32 -12.80 -19.04
C GLU A 196 3.93 -12.17 -19.17
N HIS A 197 3.07 -12.80 -19.95
CA HIS A 197 1.70 -12.36 -20.10
C HIS A 197 0.93 -12.59 -18.80
N ILE A 198 0.22 -11.57 -18.35
CA ILE A 198 -0.54 -11.60 -17.10
C ILE A 198 -2.02 -11.26 -17.34
N ALA A 199 -2.89 -11.92 -16.58
CA ALA A 199 -4.29 -11.53 -16.47
C ALA A 199 -4.46 -10.64 -15.24
N ILE A 200 -4.94 -9.41 -15.44
CA ILE A 200 -5.18 -8.44 -14.36
C ILE A 200 -6.67 -8.14 -14.30
N MET A 201 -7.26 -8.30 -13.11
CA MET A 201 -8.66 -7.97 -12.86
C MET A 201 -8.83 -6.45 -12.76
N THR A 202 -9.98 -5.97 -13.21
CA THR A 202 -10.36 -4.56 -13.05
C THR A 202 -10.35 -4.12 -11.59
N GLU A 203 -10.38 -2.81 -11.32
CA GLU A 203 -10.44 -2.25 -9.96
C GLU A 203 -11.61 -2.82 -9.15
N GLY A 204 -11.42 -2.95 -7.82
CA GLY A 204 -12.40 -3.56 -6.94
C GLY A 204 -13.81 -2.96 -7.00
N PRO A 205 -13.99 -1.64 -7.05
CA PRO A 205 -15.32 -1.02 -7.19
C PRO A 205 -16.02 -1.36 -8.51
N ASP A 206 -15.30 -1.42 -9.63
CA ASP A 206 -15.83 -1.81 -10.93
C ASP A 206 -16.19 -3.30 -10.97
N PHE A 207 -15.28 -4.15 -10.44
CA PHE A 207 -15.58 -5.58 -10.25
C PHE A 207 -16.85 -5.79 -9.45
N ASN A 208 -17.00 -5.10 -8.31
CA ASN A 208 -18.18 -5.20 -7.46
C ASN A 208 -19.46 -4.80 -8.20
N ALA A 209 -19.42 -3.72 -8.96
CA ALA A 209 -20.56 -3.26 -9.77
C ALA A 209 -20.94 -4.31 -10.83
N LYS A 210 -19.96 -4.86 -11.53
CA LYS A 210 -20.15 -5.91 -12.54
C LYS A 210 -20.67 -7.21 -11.93
N LEU A 211 -20.12 -7.66 -10.79
CA LEU A 211 -20.60 -8.83 -10.06
C LEU A 211 -22.08 -8.65 -9.62
N LYS A 212 -22.41 -7.50 -9.07
CA LYS A 212 -23.78 -7.15 -8.69
C LYS A 212 -24.74 -7.09 -9.87
N SER A 213 -24.26 -6.72 -11.05
CA SER A 213 -25.08 -6.65 -12.27
C SER A 213 -25.60 -8.00 -12.73
N LEU A 214 -24.92 -9.09 -12.36
CA LEU A 214 -25.35 -10.46 -12.69
C LEU A 214 -26.60 -10.90 -11.93
N GLU A 215 -26.87 -10.30 -10.77
CA GLU A 215 -28.05 -10.65 -9.96
C GLU A 215 -29.32 -9.96 -10.43
N THR A 216 -30.38 -10.73 -10.47
CA THR A 216 -31.78 -10.28 -10.65
C THR A 216 -32.59 -10.41 -9.35
N SER A 217 -33.89 -10.15 -9.39
CA SER A 217 -34.76 -10.38 -8.25
C SER A 217 -34.86 -11.87 -7.88
N THR A 218 -34.76 -12.76 -8.87
CA THR A 218 -34.93 -14.22 -8.71
C THR A 218 -33.63 -15.00 -8.72
N ASN A 219 -32.60 -14.50 -9.43
CA ASN A 219 -31.33 -15.18 -9.55
C ASN A 219 -30.29 -14.48 -8.65
N LYS A 220 -29.86 -15.18 -7.62
CA LYS A 220 -28.90 -14.71 -6.62
C LYS A 220 -27.62 -15.50 -6.71
N ILE A 221 -26.49 -14.85 -6.40
CA ILE A 221 -25.19 -15.49 -6.29
C ILE A 221 -25.08 -16.13 -4.91
N GLU A 222 -24.85 -17.46 -4.90
CA GLU A 222 -24.58 -18.22 -3.68
C GLU A 222 -23.10 -18.67 -3.60
N HIS A 223 -22.42 -18.81 -4.75
CA HIS A 223 -21.04 -19.25 -4.83
C HIS A 223 -20.23 -18.36 -5.76
N PHE A 224 -18.91 -18.24 -5.48
CA PHE A 224 -17.98 -17.52 -6.34
C PHE A 224 -16.69 -18.34 -6.53
N LYS A 225 -16.31 -18.63 -7.79
CA LYS A 225 -15.06 -19.37 -8.10
C LYS A 225 -14.60 -19.22 -9.53
N LYS A 226 -13.34 -19.61 -9.79
CA LYS A 226 -12.80 -19.73 -11.15
C LYS A 226 -13.42 -20.91 -11.87
N SER A 227 -13.76 -20.71 -13.15
CA SER A 227 -14.17 -21.78 -14.06
C SER A 227 -12.94 -22.42 -14.72
N PRO A 228 -12.90 -23.75 -14.86
CA PRO A 228 -11.83 -24.43 -15.60
C PRO A 228 -12.01 -24.30 -17.14
N VAL A 229 -13.15 -23.84 -17.60
CA VAL A 229 -13.51 -23.71 -19.02
C VAL A 229 -14.08 -22.33 -19.33
N ALA A 230 -13.84 -21.86 -20.56
CA ALA A 230 -14.41 -20.61 -21.04
C ALA A 230 -15.96 -20.69 -21.10
N PRO A 231 -16.68 -19.55 -20.89
CA PRO A 231 -18.12 -19.52 -20.96
C PRO A 231 -18.64 -19.84 -22.37
N ALA A 232 -19.81 -20.49 -22.45
CA ALA A 232 -20.47 -20.72 -23.73
C ALA A 232 -20.92 -19.39 -24.37
N ILE A 233 -20.96 -19.32 -25.70
CA ILE A 233 -21.32 -18.10 -26.46
C ILE A 233 -22.74 -17.61 -26.13
N SER A 234 -23.62 -18.49 -25.68
CA SER A 234 -24.99 -18.16 -25.31
C SER A 234 -25.18 -17.56 -23.93
N MET A 235 -24.11 -17.48 -23.11
CA MET A 235 -24.16 -16.94 -21.76
C MET A 235 -24.06 -15.41 -21.78
N ASN A 236 -24.74 -14.77 -20.80
CA ASN A 236 -24.58 -13.35 -20.56
C ASN A 236 -23.27 -13.12 -19.78
N VAL A 237 -22.24 -12.70 -20.48
CA VAL A 237 -20.86 -12.57 -19.98
C VAL A 237 -20.48 -11.10 -19.88
N VAL A 238 -19.81 -10.73 -18.80
CA VAL A 238 -19.25 -9.40 -18.57
C VAL A 238 -17.73 -9.49 -18.52
N ASN A 239 -17.04 -8.57 -19.17
CA ASN A 239 -15.58 -8.47 -19.06
C ASN A 239 -15.20 -7.76 -17.76
N ILE A 240 -14.22 -8.32 -17.06
CA ILE A 240 -13.67 -7.83 -15.79
C ILE A 240 -12.16 -7.70 -15.82
N ASP A 241 -11.55 -7.68 -17.00
CA ASP A 241 -10.13 -7.39 -17.19
C ASP A 241 -9.85 -5.90 -17.04
N ASP A 242 -8.66 -5.61 -16.54
CA ASP A 242 -8.05 -4.27 -16.52
C ASP A 242 -7.51 -3.92 -17.91
N GLU A 243 -7.38 -2.63 -18.22
CA GLU A 243 -6.81 -2.17 -19.50
C GLU A 243 -5.34 -2.61 -19.70
N GLU A 244 -4.61 -2.87 -18.62
CA GLU A 244 -3.25 -3.38 -18.65
C GLU A 244 -3.18 -4.93 -18.65
N SER A 245 -4.32 -5.60 -18.64
CA SER A 245 -4.37 -7.07 -18.75
C SER A 245 -4.01 -7.55 -20.15
N ASP A 246 -3.25 -8.66 -20.25
CA ASP A 246 -2.93 -9.27 -21.54
C ASP A 246 -3.94 -10.32 -21.96
N TYR A 247 -4.80 -10.72 -21.04
CA TYR A 247 -5.86 -11.68 -21.24
C TYR A 247 -7.21 -11.10 -20.88
N GLU A 248 -8.23 -11.45 -21.66
CA GLU A 248 -9.61 -11.19 -21.26
C GLU A 248 -9.96 -12.00 -20.03
N ILE A 249 -10.66 -11.36 -19.07
CA ILE A 249 -11.23 -12.02 -17.91
C ILE A 249 -12.73 -11.90 -18.00
N LYS A 250 -13.41 -13.03 -18.05
CA LYS A 250 -14.87 -13.12 -18.24
C LYS A 250 -15.56 -13.50 -16.95
N LEU A 251 -16.68 -12.86 -16.67
CA LEU A 251 -17.51 -13.10 -15.49
C LEU A 251 -18.96 -13.39 -15.93
N TRP A 252 -19.60 -14.41 -15.35
CA TRP A 252 -21.00 -14.74 -15.60
C TRP A 252 -21.62 -15.44 -14.41
N LEU A 253 -22.97 -15.48 -14.36
CA LEU A 253 -23.73 -16.26 -13.38
C LEU A 253 -24.32 -17.50 -14.06
N ASP A 254 -23.99 -18.68 -13.55
CA ASP A 254 -24.71 -19.91 -13.86
C ASP A 254 -25.93 -20.01 -12.93
N HIS A 255 -27.11 -19.98 -13.52
CA HIS A 255 -28.38 -20.01 -12.77
C HIS A 255 -28.73 -21.40 -12.23
N THR A 256 -28.10 -22.46 -12.72
CA THR A 256 -28.34 -23.83 -12.29
C THR A 256 -27.77 -24.15 -10.94
N ASP A 257 -26.52 -23.70 -10.70
CA ASP A 257 -25.81 -23.89 -9.44
C ASP A 257 -25.61 -22.58 -8.66
N LYS A 258 -26.17 -21.45 -9.17
CA LYS A 258 -26.09 -20.11 -8.57
C LYS A 258 -24.65 -19.61 -8.32
N THR A 259 -23.73 -20.07 -9.17
CA THR A 259 -22.32 -19.71 -9.08
C THR A 259 -22.00 -18.54 -10.01
N ALA A 260 -21.42 -17.50 -9.45
CA ALA A 260 -20.70 -16.50 -10.25
C ALA A 260 -19.33 -17.08 -10.59
N TYR A 261 -19.15 -17.40 -11.85
CA TYR A 261 -17.90 -17.89 -12.40
C TYR A 261 -17.11 -16.77 -13.03
N TYR A 262 -15.77 -16.79 -12.85
CA TYR A 262 -14.87 -16.04 -13.71
C TYR A 262 -13.95 -17.00 -14.46
N TYR A 263 -13.47 -16.58 -15.62
CA TYR A 263 -12.51 -17.34 -16.44
C TYR A 263 -11.43 -16.42 -16.99
N ALA A 264 -10.20 -16.86 -16.89
CA ALA A 264 -9.05 -16.37 -17.61
C ALA A 264 -8.22 -17.56 -18.04
N GLU A 265 -7.50 -17.44 -19.18
CA GLU A 265 -6.62 -18.52 -19.67
C GLU A 265 -5.51 -18.87 -18.66
N PRO A 266 -4.76 -17.90 -18.06
CA PRO A 266 -3.81 -18.19 -17.00
C PRO A 266 -4.48 -18.77 -15.76
N GLU A 267 -3.77 -19.63 -15.04
CA GLU A 267 -4.27 -20.24 -13.81
C GLU A 267 -4.51 -19.19 -12.74
N ASN A 268 -3.56 -18.27 -12.55
CA ASN A 268 -3.67 -17.18 -11.60
C ASN A 268 -4.07 -15.88 -12.29
N VAL A 269 -4.83 -15.05 -11.56
CA VAL A 269 -5.25 -13.73 -11.98
C VAL A 269 -4.76 -12.71 -10.94
N TYR A 270 -3.99 -11.73 -11.40
CA TYR A 270 -3.57 -10.62 -10.56
C TYR A 270 -4.77 -9.74 -10.22
N LEU A 271 -4.92 -9.42 -8.95
CA LEU A 271 -5.85 -8.38 -8.56
C LEU A 271 -5.26 -7.00 -8.85
N ASN A 272 -6.13 -6.02 -9.15
CA ASN A 272 -5.73 -4.64 -9.34
C ASN A 272 -5.09 -4.07 -8.07
N THR A 273 -4.22 -3.08 -8.20
CA THR A 273 -3.61 -2.37 -7.06
C THR A 273 -4.65 -1.77 -6.13
N ASP A 274 -5.80 -1.36 -6.66
CA ASP A 274 -7.01 -1.01 -5.90
C ASP A 274 -8.04 -2.14 -5.95
N SER A 275 -7.97 -3.02 -4.96
CA SER A 275 -8.95 -4.10 -4.76
C SER A 275 -9.97 -3.74 -3.68
N SER A 276 -10.15 -2.44 -3.41
CA SER A 276 -11.14 -1.95 -2.46
C SER A 276 -12.57 -2.33 -2.89
N LYS A 277 -13.45 -2.58 -1.91
CA LYS A 277 -14.87 -2.87 -2.14
C LYS A 277 -15.19 -4.08 -3.02
N MET A 278 -14.23 -4.95 -3.33
CA MET A 278 -14.41 -6.03 -4.32
C MET A 278 -15.64 -6.90 -4.04
N PHE A 279 -15.89 -7.26 -2.79
CA PHE A 279 -17.09 -8.01 -2.34
C PHE A 279 -17.93 -7.21 -1.33
N TYR A 280 -17.98 -5.90 -1.52
CA TYR A 280 -18.71 -4.99 -0.65
C TYR A 280 -20.23 -5.15 -0.80
N VAL A 281 -20.93 -5.33 0.32
CA VAL A 281 -22.39 -5.33 0.41
C VAL A 281 -22.83 -4.16 1.29
N SER A 282 -23.65 -3.28 0.76
CA SER A 282 -24.28 -2.22 1.56
C SER A 282 -25.39 -2.80 2.44
N THR A 283 -25.55 -2.27 3.65
CA THR A 283 -26.64 -2.69 4.56
C THR A 283 -28.03 -2.45 3.99
N SER A 284 -28.18 -1.46 3.12
CA SER A 284 -29.44 -1.12 2.45
C SER A 284 -29.71 -1.89 1.14
N GLU A 285 -28.67 -2.58 0.61
CA GLU A 285 -28.73 -3.27 -0.67
C GLU A 285 -29.09 -4.75 -0.51
N GLN A 286 -29.81 -5.33 -1.48
CA GLN A 286 -30.20 -6.75 -1.46
C GLN A 286 -29.31 -7.64 -2.32
N LYS A 287 -28.27 -7.08 -2.96
CA LYS A 287 -27.35 -7.82 -3.83
C LYS A 287 -26.17 -8.40 -3.04
N LEU A 288 -25.67 -9.53 -3.49
CA LEU A 288 -24.54 -10.30 -2.92
C LEU A 288 -24.74 -10.79 -1.47
N ARG A 289 -25.97 -10.71 -0.95
CA ARG A 289 -26.26 -11.14 0.44
C ARG A 289 -26.35 -12.65 0.61
N ASN A 290 -26.51 -13.38 -0.49
CA ASN A 290 -26.74 -14.83 -0.48
C ASN A 290 -25.44 -15.65 -0.61
N ILE A 291 -24.28 -15.01 -0.73
CA ILE A 291 -23.01 -15.69 -0.87
C ILE A 291 -22.73 -16.57 0.36
N LEU A 292 -22.55 -17.87 0.12
CA LEU A 292 -22.28 -18.90 1.10
C LEU A 292 -20.78 -19.27 1.17
N ASP A 293 -20.12 -19.26 0.02
CA ASP A 293 -18.70 -19.56 -0.10
C ASP A 293 -18.04 -18.83 -1.28
N MET A 294 -16.72 -18.68 -1.17
CA MET A 294 -15.86 -18.08 -2.18
C MET A 294 -14.56 -18.87 -2.30
N ASN A 295 -14.20 -19.27 -3.52
CA ASN A 295 -12.87 -19.78 -3.80
C ASN A 295 -12.00 -18.69 -4.43
N LEU A 296 -11.04 -18.17 -3.66
CA LEU A 296 -10.14 -17.10 -4.04
C LEU A 296 -8.69 -17.59 -4.28
N SER A 297 -8.48 -18.90 -4.34
CA SER A 297 -7.14 -19.51 -4.40
C SER A 297 -6.33 -19.13 -5.64
N ASN A 298 -7.00 -18.72 -6.72
CA ASN A 298 -6.37 -18.31 -7.97
C ASN A 298 -6.13 -16.78 -8.06
N PHE A 299 -6.40 -16.03 -6.99
CA PHE A 299 -6.07 -14.62 -6.93
C PHE A 299 -4.62 -14.40 -6.50
N ASP A 300 -3.86 -13.69 -7.33
CA ASP A 300 -2.56 -13.16 -6.98
C ASP A 300 -2.72 -11.71 -6.47
N THR A 301 -2.46 -11.50 -5.19
CA THR A 301 -2.62 -10.21 -4.53
C THR A 301 -1.30 -9.48 -4.33
N SER A 302 -0.20 -9.97 -4.88
CA SER A 302 1.17 -9.45 -4.67
C SER A 302 1.38 -8.00 -5.14
N GLN A 303 0.45 -7.43 -5.92
CA GLN A 303 0.49 -6.04 -6.38
C GLN A 303 -0.51 -5.13 -5.66
N VAL A 304 -1.38 -5.69 -4.82
CA VAL A 304 -2.47 -4.94 -4.17
C VAL A 304 -1.91 -3.96 -3.15
N LYS A 305 -2.37 -2.72 -3.22
CA LYS A 305 -2.05 -1.63 -2.28
C LYS A 305 -3.20 -1.30 -1.33
N SER A 306 -4.44 -1.48 -1.79
CA SER A 306 -5.65 -1.22 -1.00
C SER A 306 -6.57 -2.43 -0.99
N MET A 307 -6.90 -2.91 0.21
CA MET A 307 -7.94 -3.91 0.47
C MET A 307 -9.09 -3.31 1.30
N LYS A 308 -9.21 -1.98 1.29
CA LYS A 308 -10.23 -1.25 2.01
C LYS A 308 -11.63 -1.74 1.62
N TRP A 309 -12.48 -2.09 2.61
CA TRP A 309 -13.87 -2.51 2.40
C TRP A 309 -14.00 -3.79 1.55
N MET A 310 -12.97 -4.63 1.46
CA MET A 310 -12.95 -5.74 0.48
C MET A 310 -14.03 -6.79 0.75
N PHE A 311 -14.30 -7.14 2.01
CA PHE A 311 -15.26 -8.17 2.42
C PHE A 311 -16.25 -7.59 3.45
N VAL A 312 -17.13 -6.71 3.03
CA VAL A 312 -18.05 -6.01 3.95
C VAL A 312 -19.44 -6.60 3.93
N CYS A 313 -19.96 -6.90 5.12
CA CYS A 313 -21.38 -7.25 5.34
C CYS A 313 -21.90 -8.38 4.44
N ILE A 314 -21.13 -9.47 4.26
CA ILE A 314 -21.57 -10.68 3.57
C ILE A 314 -22.22 -11.61 4.61
N PRO A 315 -23.55 -11.55 4.81
CA PRO A 315 -24.17 -12.06 6.04
C PRO A 315 -24.24 -13.58 6.12
N ASN A 316 -24.14 -14.29 4.98
CA ASN A 316 -24.25 -15.74 4.96
C ASN A 316 -22.91 -16.47 4.84
N LEU A 317 -21.79 -15.72 4.71
CA LEU A 317 -20.46 -16.30 4.63
C LEU A 317 -19.98 -16.73 6.02
N THR A 318 -19.74 -18.03 6.21
CA THR A 318 -19.32 -18.60 7.50
C THR A 318 -17.82 -18.92 7.55
N THR A 319 -17.19 -19.10 6.41
CA THR A 319 -15.75 -19.39 6.27
C THR A 319 -15.16 -18.60 5.11
N LEU A 320 -13.90 -18.17 5.25
CA LEU A 320 -13.17 -17.44 4.22
C LEU A 320 -11.72 -17.89 4.22
N ASN A 321 -11.26 -18.44 3.08
CA ASN A 321 -9.88 -18.88 2.92
C ASN A 321 -9.08 -17.80 2.17
N LEU A 322 -8.09 -17.22 2.88
CA LEU A 322 -7.18 -16.19 2.36
C LEU A 322 -5.72 -16.67 2.33
N SER A 323 -5.48 -17.98 2.35
CA SER A 323 -4.13 -18.55 2.42
C SER A 323 -3.25 -18.21 1.20
N SER A 324 -3.84 -17.85 0.06
CA SER A 324 -3.13 -17.40 -1.15
C SER A 324 -2.79 -15.91 -1.15
N PHE A 325 -3.32 -15.13 -0.19
CA PHE A 325 -3.14 -13.68 -0.21
C PHE A 325 -1.74 -13.27 0.24
N ASP A 326 -1.04 -12.53 -0.62
CA ASP A 326 0.15 -11.75 -0.28
C ASP A 326 -0.27 -10.31 0.00
N THR A 327 -0.08 -9.87 1.25
CA THR A 327 -0.44 -8.52 1.69
C THR A 327 0.78 -7.62 1.89
N SER A 328 1.96 -8.03 1.41
CA SER A 328 3.23 -7.35 1.66
C SER A 328 3.30 -5.91 1.13
N LYS A 329 2.46 -5.54 0.16
CA LYS A 329 2.39 -4.18 -0.41
C LYS A 329 1.16 -3.39 0.05
N VAL A 330 0.27 -4.00 0.84
CA VAL A 330 -0.98 -3.35 1.27
C VAL A 330 -0.69 -2.26 2.28
N THR A 331 -1.25 -1.08 2.05
CA THR A 331 -1.12 0.10 2.92
C THR A 331 -2.42 0.45 3.63
N ASP A 332 -3.58 0.06 3.09
CA ASP A 332 -4.90 0.33 3.66
C ASP A 332 -5.72 -0.96 3.76
N MET A 333 -6.03 -1.37 5.00
CA MET A 333 -6.89 -2.49 5.34
C MET A 333 -8.15 -2.05 6.10
N SER A 334 -8.48 -0.75 6.07
CA SER A 334 -9.64 -0.24 6.78
C SER A 334 -10.92 -0.92 6.31
N TYR A 335 -11.78 -1.29 7.26
CA TYR A 335 -13.05 -1.96 7.03
C TYR A 335 -12.97 -3.31 6.28
N MET A 336 -11.79 -3.94 6.18
CA MET A 336 -11.62 -5.11 5.31
C MET A 336 -12.61 -6.24 5.60
N PHE A 337 -12.95 -6.47 6.86
CA PHE A 337 -13.90 -7.52 7.30
C PHE A 337 -15.10 -6.95 8.07
N TYR A 338 -15.42 -5.68 7.84
CA TYR A 338 -16.50 -4.98 8.54
C TYR A 338 -17.85 -5.70 8.40
N GLY A 339 -18.47 -5.99 9.54
CA GLY A 339 -19.82 -6.58 9.57
C GLY A 339 -19.92 -8.02 9.05
N MET A 340 -18.82 -8.76 9.02
CA MET A 340 -18.80 -10.21 8.71
C MET A 340 -19.34 -11.02 9.89
N SER A 341 -20.59 -10.78 10.25
CA SER A 341 -21.19 -11.19 11.52
C SER A 341 -21.33 -12.69 11.71
N ASN A 342 -21.40 -13.48 10.64
CA ASN A 342 -21.54 -14.94 10.72
C ASN A 342 -20.24 -15.71 10.44
N LEU A 343 -19.13 -15.01 10.21
CA LEU A 343 -17.83 -15.66 10.04
C LEU A 343 -17.36 -16.26 11.37
N ILE A 344 -17.18 -17.59 11.39
CA ILE A 344 -16.83 -18.33 12.63
C ILE A 344 -15.33 -18.55 12.82
N SER A 345 -14.57 -18.44 11.74
CA SER A 345 -13.10 -18.57 11.78
C SER A 345 -12.45 -17.70 10.71
N LEU A 346 -11.28 -17.14 11.01
CA LEU A 346 -10.48 -16.35 10.10
C LEU A 346 -9.00 -16.65 10.34
N ASN A 347 -8.30 -17.14 9.31
CA ASN A 347 -6.87 -17.39 9.35
C ASN A 347 -6.11 -16.27 8.63
N LEU A 348 -5.30 -15.53 9.37
CA LEU A 348 -4.49 -14.42 8.89
C LEU A 348 -2.98 -14.67 9.06
N SER A 349 -2.56 -15.92 9.25
CA SER A 349 -1.17 -16.26 9.56
C SER A 349 -0.16 -15.90 8.47
N ASN A 350 -0.63 -15.74 7.21
CA ASN A 350 0.16 -15.30 6.08
C ASN A 350 0.16 -13.78 5.85
N PHE A 351 -0.64 -13.01 6.61
CA PHE A 351 -0.72 -11.56 6.42
C PHE A 351 0.56 -10.87 6.87
N ASN A 352 1.11 -10.05 5.99
CA ASN A 352 2.19 -9.12 6.27
C ASN A 352 1.60 -7.70 6.35
N THR A 353 1.56 -7.12 7.54
CA THR A 353 0.98 -5.79 7.78
C THR A 353 2.03 -4.69 7.93
N SER A 354 3.30 -4.97 7.60
CA SER A 354 4.42 -4.04 7.85
C SER A 354 4.35 -2.70 7.09
N HIS A 355 3.51 -2.62 6.04
CA HIS A 355 3.28 -1.39 5.27
C HIS A 355 1.91 -0.75 5.54
N VAL A 356 1.08 -1.38 6.38
CA VAL A 356 -0.28 -0.89 6.66
C VAL A 356 -0.23 0.34 7.55
N THR A 357 -0.94 1.38 7.14
CA THR A 357 -1.07 2.66 7.87
C THR A 357 -2.46 2.88 8.44
N ASN A 358 -3.47 2.20 7.91
CA ASN A 358 -4.87 2.33 8.34
C ASN A 358 -5.52 0.97 8.59
N MET A 359 -5.99 0.74 9.83
CA MET A 359 -6.72 -0.45 10.27
C MET A 359 -8.10 -0.11 10.87
N GLU A 360 -8.62 1.09 10.57
CA GLU A 360 -9.95 1.55 11.01
C GLU A 360 -11.01 0.49 10.74
N CYS A 361 -11.80 0.12 11.75
CA CYS A 361 -12.91 -0.83 11.66
C CYS A 361 -12.58 -2.18 11.00
N MET A 362 -11.30 -2.61 10.95
CA MET A 362 -10.90 -3.80 10.18
C MET A 362 -11.68 -5.06 10.56
N PHE A 363 -11.99 -5.25 11.83
CA PHE A 363 -12.73 -6.41 12.36
C PHE A 363 -14.07 -6.03 13.01
N TYR A 364 -14.55 -4.81 12.76
CA TYR A 364 -15.79 -4.32 13.35
C TYR A 364 -16.97 -5.26 13.09
N GLY A 365 -17.68 -5.64 14.16
CA GLY A 365 -18.94 -6.39 14.02
C GLY A 365 -18.80 -7.86 13.61
N MET A 366 -17.61 -8.47 13.74
CA MET A 366 -17.39 -9.90 13.54
C MET A 366 -17.92 -10.69 14.77
N SER A 367 -19.23 -10.64 14.97
CA SER A 367 -19.87 -11.05 16.21
C SER A 367 -19.85 -12.56 16.48
N SER A 368 -19.71 -13.42 15.45
CA SER A 368 -19.61 -14.87 15.63
C SER A 368 -18.19 -15.40 15.91
N LEU A 369 -17.17 -14.55 15.75
CA LEU A 369 -15.80 -14.97 15.94
C LEU A 369 -15.48 -15.12 17.44
N THR A 370 -15.03 -16.30 17.86
CA THR A 370 -14.69 -16.60 19.27
C THR A 370 -13.20 -16.50 19.58
N SER A 371 -12.36 -16.50 18.55
CA SER A 371 -10.90 -16.31 18.66
C SER A 371 -10.36 -15.60 17.44
N LEU A 372 -9.31 -14.78 17.63
CA LEU A 372 -8.61 -14.08 16.56
C LEU A 372 -7.11 -14.15 16.81
N ASN A 373 -6.35 -14.74 15.89
CA ASN A 373 -4.89 -14.78 15.97
C ASN A 373 -4.28 -13.72 15.04
N ILE A 374 -3.69 -12.70 15.64
CA ILE A 374 -3.01 -11.56 14.98
C ILE A 374 -1.58 -11.41 15.50
N SER A 375 -0.97 -12.48 15.98
CA SER A 375 0.39 -12.45 16.56
C SER A 375 1.49 -12.12 15.54
N ASN A 376 1.20 -12.24 14.24
CA ASN A 376 2.08 -11.84 13.13
C ASN A 376 1.89 -10.38 12.68
N PHE A 377 0.91 -9.65 13.21
CA PHE A 377 0.67 -8.27 12.79
C PHE A 377 1.81 -7.35 13.24
N ASN A 378 2.34 -6.58 12.31
CA ASN A 378 3.23 -5.47 12.57
C ASN A 378 2.44 -4.16 12.42
N THR A 379 2.25 -3.44 13.53
CA THR A 379 1.46 -2.21 13.58
C THR A 379 2.31 -0.94 13.68
N SER A 380 3.63 -1.06 13.52
CA SER A 380 4.59 0.04 13.72
C SER A 380 4.42 1.25 12.77
N ARG A 381 3.58 1.14 11.74
CA ARG A 381 3.24 2.23 10.82
C ARG A 381 1.78 2.67 10.88
N VAL A 382 0.98 2.01 11.71
CA VAL A 382 -0.46 2.29 11.79
C VAL A 382 -0.70 3.61 12.53
N THR A 383 -1.50 4.47 11.93
CA THR A 383 -1.88 5.78 12.48
C THR A 383 -3.33 5.84 12.94
N ASN A 384 -4.19 4.96 12.41
CA ASN A 384 -5.62 4.91 12.73
C ASN A 384 -6.03 3.49 13.10
N MET A 385 -6.57 3.31 14.32
CA MET A 385 -7.14 2.07 14.86
C MET A 385 -8.57 2.28 15.38
N ASP A 386 -9.26 3.36 14.91
CA ASP A 386 -10.65 3.59 15.29
C ASP A 386 -11.50 2.32 15.11
N SER A 387 -12.21 1.94 16.16
CA SER A 387 -13.19 0.84 16.17
C SER A 387 -12.69 -0.50 15.62
N MET A 388 -11.34 -0.73 15.61
CA MET A 388 -10.73 -1.90 14.96
C MET A 388 -11.32 -3.22 15.39
N PHE A 389 -11.66 -3.40 16.67
CA PHE A 389 -12.23 -4.62 17.25
C PHE A 389 -13.66 -4.42 17.78
N ALA A 390 -14.28 -3.27 17.50
CA ALA A 390 -15.59 -2.97 18.05
C ALA A 390 -16.65 -4.01 17.65
N SER A 391 -17.57 -4.28 18.56
CA SER A 391 -18.69 -5.22 18.36
C SER A 391 -18.30 -6.67 18.03
N MET A 392 -17.08 -7.10 18.38
CA MET A 392 -16.70 -8.52 18.37
C MET A 392 -17.26 -9.22 19.63
N SER A 393 -18.57 -9.35 19.68
CA SER A 393 -19.31 -9.64 20.92
C SER A 393 -19.05 -11.02 21.51
N ASN A 394 -18.60 -12.01 20.72
CA ASN A 394 -18.30 -13.36 21.21
C ASN A 394 -16.81 -13.58 21.57
N LEU A 395 -15.95 -12.57 21.33
CA LEU A 395 -14.53 -12.70 21.67
C LEU A 395 -14.32 -12.57 23.18
N ILE A 396 -13.68 -13.57 23.79
CA ILE A 396 -13.46 -13.63 25.24
C ILE A 396 -12.12 -12.97 25.65
N SER A 397 -11.11 -13.09 24.79
CA SER A 397 -9.77 -12.54 25.01
C SER A 397 -9.12 -12.17 23.70
N LEU A 398 -8.19 -11.21 23.75
CA LEU A 398 -7.44 -10.73 22.59
C LEU A 398 -5.97 -10.51 22.99
N ASN A 399 -5.04 -11.12 22.23
CA ASN A 399 -3.61 -10.94 22.47
C ASN A 399 -3.08 -9.79 21.58
N LEU A 400 -2.65 -8.70 22.21
CA LEU A 400 -2.12 -7.49 21.58
C LEU A 400 -0.65 -7.23 21.94
N SER A 401 0.06 -8.21 22.48
CA SER A 401 1.43 -8.05 23.01
C SER A 401 2.46 -7.64 21.95
N ASN A 402 2.15 -7.85 20.65
CA ASN A 402 2.98 -7.46 19.52
C ASN A 402 2.59 -6.09 18.92
N PHE A 403 1.55 -5.41 19.45
CA PHE A 403 1.12 -4.13 18.90
C PHE A 403 2.07 -3.01 19.32
N ASP A 404 2.62 -2.33 18.33
CA ASP A 404 3.28 -1.04 18.46
C ASP A 404 2.27 0.06 18.07
N THR A 405 1.89 0.88 19.04
CA THR A 405 0.90 1.95 18.84
C THR A 405 1.52 3.34 18.86
N SER A 406 2.85 3.43 18.75
CA SER A 406 3.59 4.68 18.90
C SER A 406 3.24 5.77 17.87
N TRP A 407 2.69 5.40 16.71
CA TRP A 407 2.24 6.33 15.67
C TRP A 407 0.72 6.52 15.62
N VAL A 408 -0.03 5.81 16.45
CA VAL A 408 -1.50 5.88 16.43
C VAL A 408 -1.97 7.21 17.01
N THR A 409 -2.86 7.88 16.28
CA THR A 409 -3.48 9.15 16.66
C THR A 409 -4.95 9.01 17.04
N ASP A 410 -5.62 7.95 16.56
CA ASP A 410 -7.03 7.67 16.77
C ASP A 410 -7.24 6.24 17.26
N MET A 411 -7.77 6.10 18.48
CA MET A 411 -8.17 4.83 19.12
C MET A 411 -9.63 4.85 19.54
N SER A 412 -10.43 5.77 18.98
CA SER A 412 -11.85 5.88 19.30
C SER A 412 -12.56 4.54 19.09
N GLY A 413 -13.40 4.15 20.02
CA GLY A 413 -14.19 2.92 19.95
C GLY A 413 -13.42 1.60 19.81
N MET A 414 -12.08 1.57 19.91
CA MET A 414 -11.25 0.41 19.51
C MET A 414 -11.72 -0.92 20.08
N PHE A 415 -12.23 -0.95 21.30
CA PHE A 415 -12.74 -2.15 21.99
C PHE A 415 -14.23 -2.04 22.33
N SER A 416 -14.95 -1.10 21.72
CA SER A 416 -16.35 -0.84 22.06
C SER A 416 -17.24 -2.06 21.80
N SER A 417 -18.17 -2.33 22.71
CA SER A 417 -19.20 -3.37 22.59
C SER A 417 -18.67 -4.80 22.43
N MET A 418 -17.47 -5.10 22.95
CA MET A 418 -16.95 -6.47 23.06
C MET A 418 -17.57 -7.15 24.28
N SER A 419 -18.84 -7.53 24.19
CA SER A 419 -19.67 -7.87 25.34
C SER A 419 -19.15 -9.07 26.19
N ASN A 420 -18.46 -10.04 25.58
CA ASN A 420 -17.93 -11.22 26.28
C ASN A 420 -16.45 -11.07 26.69
N LEU A 421 -15.82 -9.92 26.41
CA LEU A 421 -14.43 -9.72 26.78
C LEU A 421 -14.25 -9.68 28.29
N THR A 422 -13.43 -10.58 28.83
CA THR A 422 -13.18 -10.71 30.28
C THR A 422 -11.82 -10.19 30.71
N THR A 423 -10.85 -10.19 29.78
CA THR A 423 -9.48 -9.75 30.03
C THR A 423 -8.95 -8.96 28.84
N LEU A 424 -8.19 -7.90 29.12
CA LEU A 424 -7.55 -7.07 28.10
C LEU A 424 -6.19 -6.60 28.64
N ASN A 425 -5.11 -6.99 27.97
CA ASN A 425 -3.75 -6.57 28.30
C ASN A 425 -3.29 -5.48 27.33
N LEU A 426 -3.05 -4.27 27.84
CA LEU A 426 -2.63 -3.08 27.09
C LEU A 426 -1.21 -2.62 27.46
N SER A 427 -0.42 -3.44 28.13
CA SER A 427 0.92 -3.06 28.62
C SER A 427 1.92 -2.69 27.50
N SER A 428 1.66 -3.13 26.25
CA SER A 428 2.45 -2.77 25.06
C SER A 428 2.04 -1.42 24.44
N PHE A 429 0.91 -0.83 24.87
CA PHE A 429 0.38 0.37 24.23
C PHE A 429 1.18 1.62 24.62
N ASN A 430 1.61 2.35 23.61
CA ASN A 430 2.12 3.70 23.71
C ASN A 430 1.07 4.67 23.15
N THR A 431 0.47 5.49 24.02
CA THR A 431 -0.62 6.39 23.64
C THR A 431 -0.21 7.87 23.56
N ALA A 432 1.09 8.14 23.58
CA ALA A 432 1.60 9.51 23.62
C ALA A 432 1.18 10.40 22.42
N ASN A 433 0.85 9.80 21.28
CA ASN A 433 0.38 10.52 20.08
C ASN A 433 -1.15 10.50 19.90
N VAL A 434 -1.89 9.81 20.77
CA VAL A 434 -3.34 9.65 20.64
C VAL A 434 -4.05 10.96 20.99
N THR A 435 -4.95 11.38 20.12
CA THR A 435 -5.77 12.58 20.29
C THR A 435 -7.25 12.27 20.57
N ASP A 436 -7.72 11.10 20.15
CA ASP A 436 -9.10 10.63 20.35
C ASP A 436 -9.12 9.25 21.02
N MET A 437 -9.74 9.17 22.19
CA MET A 437 -10.02 7.95 22.97
C MET A 437 -11.51 7.79 23.25
N SER A 438 -12.36 8.49 22.50
CA SER A 438 -13.81 8.43 22.70
C SER A 438 -14.31 6.99 22.58
N ALA A 439 -15.20 6.58 23.47
CA ALA A 439 -15.82 5.25 23.52
C ALA A 439 -14.84 4.05 23.50
N MET A 440 -13.52 4.24 23.73
CA MET A 440 -12.50 3.19 23.57
C MET A 440 -12.83 1.91 24.34
N PHE A 441 -13.40 2.01 25.53
CA PHE A 441 -13.80 0.88 26.40
C PHE A 441 -15.31 0.87 26.67
N ALA A 442 -16.12 1.42 25.76
CA ALA A 442 -17.56 1.46 25.90
C ALA A 442 -18.19 0.07 25.76
N GLY A 443 -19.25 -0.22 26.53
CA GLY A 443 -20.02 -1.46 26.38
C GLY A 443 -19.24 -2.74 26.69
N LEU A 444 -18.44 -2.75 27.77
CA LEU A 444 -17.65 -3.89 28.25
C LEU A 444 -18.23 -4.46 29.57
N PRO A 445 -19.44 -5.07 29.56
CA PRO A 445 -20.14 -5.46 30.79
C PRO A 445 -19.47 -6.61 31.54
N ASN A 446 -18.59 -7.37 30.92
CA ASN A 446 -17.91 -8.52 31.55
C ASN A 446 -16.44 -8.25 31.92
N LEU A 447 -15.90 -7.08 31.58
CA LEU A 447 -14.53 -6.69 31.95
C LEU A 447 -14.49 -6.25 33.40
N ALA A 448 -13.84 -7.02 34.29
CA ALA A 448 -13.78 -6.75 35.72
C ALA A 448 -12.62 -5.83 36.12
N THR A 449 -11.52 -5.88 35.40
CA THR A 449 -10.30 -5.11 35.67
C THR A 449 -9.72 -4.56 34.37
N LEU A 450 -9.15 -3.36 34.44
CA LEU A 450 -8.50 -2.69 33.32
C LEU A 450 -7.28 -1.93 33.84
N ASP A 451 -6.09 -2.32 33.36
CA ASP A 451 -4.84 -1.63 33.67
C ASP A 451 -4.51 -0.61 32.57
N LEU A 452 -4.48 0.65 32.95
CA LEU A 452 -4.19 1.80 32.10
C LEU A 452 -2.87 2.48 32.49
N SER A 453 -2.02 1.81 33.26
CA SER A 453 -0.77 2.40 33.78
C SER A 453 0.23 2.80 32.68
N SER A 454 0.12 2.21 31.48
CA SER A 454 0.93 2.57 30.32
C SER A 454 0.42 3.79 29.54
N PHE A 455 -0.79 4.30 29.85
CA PHE A 455 -1.43 5.34 29.06
C PHE A 455 -0.85 6.72 29.35
N ASP A 456 -0.42 7.42 28.32
CA ASP A 456 -0.17 8.86 28.30
C ASP A 456 -1.35 9.55 27.60
N THR A 457 -2.09 10.37 28.33
CA THR A 457 -3.27 11.08 27.79
C THR A 457 -3.03 12.57 27.56
N SER A 458 -1.76 13.01 27.57
CA SER A 458 -1.39 14.43 27.51
C SER A 458 -1.79 15.13 26.21
N ASN A 459 -1.99 14.38 25.12
CA ASN A 459 -2.44 14.89 23.83
C ASN A 459 -3.92 14.64 23.53
N VAL A 460 -4.64 13.93 24.40
CA VAL A 460 -6.04 13.58 24.17
C VAL A 460 -6.95 14.79 24.29
N THR A 461 -7.82 14.96 23.31
CA THR A 461 -8.82 16.05 23.24
C THR A 461 -10.25 15.56 23.41
N ASP A 462 -10.54 14.28 23.07
CA ASP A 462 -11.86 13.66 23.26
C ASP A 462 -11.76 12.38 24.09
N MET A 463 -12.50 12.35 25.20
CA MET A 463 -12.69 11.20 26.10
C MET A 463 -14.18 10.86 26.28
N SER A 464 -15.05 11.35 25.38
CA SER A 464 -16.49 11.10 25.48
C SER A 464 -16.79 9.59 25.45
N GLY A 465 -17.64 9.15 26.36
CA GLY A 465 -18.04 7.75 26.47
C GLY A 465 -16.93 6.76 26.73
N MET A 466 -15.70 7.18 27.10
CA MET A 466 -14.54 6.27 27.17
C MET A 466 -14.81 4.99 27.97
N PHE A 467 -15.59 5.08 29.05
CA PHE A 467 -15.99 3.93 29.90
C PHE A 467 -17.53 3.74 29.92
N TYR A 468 -18.24 4.24 28.92
CA TYR A 468 -19.69 4.14 28.80
C TYR A 468 -20.13 2.67 28.94
N GLU A 469 -21.03 2.35 29.89
CA GLU A 469 -21.53 0.99 30.15
C GLU A 469 -20.46 -0.09 30.47
N ALA A 470 -19.27 0.30 30.92
CA ALA A 470 -18.31 -0.64 31.49
C ALA A 470 -18.77 -1.07 32.90
N SER A 471 -19.93 -1.72 32.95
CA SER A 471 -20.75 -1.86 34.16
C SER A 471 -20.16 -2.78 35.24
N ASN A 472 -19.22 -3.68 34.90
CA ASN A 472 -18.58 -4.58 35.84
C ASN A 472 -17.26 -4.07 36.44
N LEU A 473 -16.69 -2.98 35.89
CA LEU A 473 -15.50 -2.38 36.44
C LEU A 473 -15.80 -1.79 37.84
N SER A 474 -15.23 -2.40 38.87
CA SER A 474 -15.41 -1.99 40.27
C SER A 474 -14.28 -1.09 40.78
N VAL A 475 -13.15 -1.11 40.14
CA VAL A 475 -11.97 -0.27 40.39
C VAL A 475 -11.45 0.28 39.07
N LEU A 476 -11.16 1.57 39.02
CA LEU A 476 -10.59 2.24 37.87
C LEU A 476 -9.49 3.19 38.35
N ASN A 477 -8.24 2.90 37.97
CA ASN A 477 -7.10 3.74 38.29
C ASN A 477 -6.81 4.70 37.14
N LEU A 478 -7.01 6.01 37.38
CA LEU A 478 -6.79 7.10 36.43
C LEU A 478 -5.68 8.07 36.89
N SER A 479 -4.84 7.65 37.84
CA SER A 479 -3.85 8.53 38.49
C SER A 479 -2.81 9.13 37.53
N ASN A 480 -2.56 8.48 36.40
CA ASN A 480 -1.67 8.95 35.33
C ASN A 480 -2.36 9.79 34.23
N PHE A 481 -3.69 9.97 34.31
CA PHE A 481 -4.41 10.73 33.28
C PHE A 481 -4.12 12.22 33.37
N ASN A 482 -3.72 12.81 32.26
CA ASN A 482 -3.62 14.25 32.06
C ASN A 482 -4.78 14.70 31.17
N THR A 483 -5.73 15.46 31.74
CA THR A 483 -6.92 15.91 31.01
C THR A 483 -6.87 17.39 30.64
N SER A 484 -5.70 18.01 30.71
CA SER A 484 -5.54 19.46 30.51
C SER A 484 -5.90 19.95 29.09
N ARG A 485 -5.91 19.05 28.09
CA ARG A 485 -6.27 19.36 26.71
C ARG A 485 -7.65 18.81 26.31
N VAL A 486 -8.31 18.07 27.20
CA VAL A 486 -9.60 17.44 26.89
C VAL A 486 -10.69 18.51 26.80
N THR A 487 -11.44 18.46 25.71
CA THR A 487 -12.56 19.37 25.42
C THR A 487 -13.91 18.72 25.62
N ASN A 488 -13.98 17.38 25.51
CA ASN A 488 -15.22 16.60 25.57
C ASN A 488 -15.07 15.41 26.53
N MET A 489 -15.93 15.37 27.56
CA MET A 489 -16.07 14.29 28.55
C MET A 489 -17.52 13.80 28.64
N GLU A 490 -18.33 14.01 27.58
CA GLU A 490 -19.73 13.55 27.54
C GLU A 490 -19.81 12.07 27.88
N ALA A 491 -20.72 11.70 28.81
CA ALA A 491 -21.04 10.33 29.17
C ALA A 491 -19.82 9.45 29.54
N MET A 492 -18.64 10.03 29.90
CA MET A 492 -17.39 9.29 30.11
C MET A 492 -17.54 8.11 31.09
N PHE A 493 -18.34 8.26 32.15
CA PHE A 493 -18.60 7.25 33.19
C PHE A 493 -20.09 6.86 33.26
N TYR A 494 -20.81 6.99 32.14
CA TYR A 494 -22.24 6.67 32.09
C TYR A 494 -22.49 5.17 32.35
N ASN A 495 -23.48 4.85 33.19
CA ASN A 495 -23.87 3.49 33.57
C ASN A 495 -22.77 2.62 34.19
N MET A 496 -21.72 3.21 34.75
CA MET A 496 -20.75 2.49 35.59
C MET A 496 -21.33 2.22 36.97
N VAL A 497 -22.01 1.08 37.14
CA VAL A 497 -22.81 0.75 38.33
C VAL A 497 -22.03 0.02 39.42
N SER A 498 -20.86 -0.54 39.11
CA SER A 498 -20.06 -1.31 40.08
C SER A 498 -19.06 -0.47 40.87
N LEU A 499 -18.77 0.77 40.44
CA LEU A 499 -17.91 1.69 41.17
C LEU A 499 -18.59 2.14 42.48
N THR A 500 -17.88 2.02 43.61
CA THR A 500 -18.29 2.60 44.90
C THR A 500 -17.65 3.96 45.13
N SER A 501 -16.47 4.15 44.58
CA SER A 501 -15.77 5.43 44.56
C SER A 501 -15.04 5.64 43.24
N LEU A 502 -14.80 6.88 42.87
CA LEU A 502 -14.06 7.27 41.68
C LEU A 502 -13.02 8.32 42.03
N ASP A 503 -11.76 8.05 41.74
CA ASP A 503 -10.65 8.97 41.98
C ASP A 503 -10.30 9.74 40.69
N LEU A 504 -10.62 11.02 40.68
CA LEU A 504 -10.35 12.00 39.62
C LEU A 504 -9.35 13.06 40.09
N SER A 505 -8.50 12.74 41.04
CA SER A 505 -7.54 13.70 41.60
C SER A 505 -6.49 14.21 40.61
N SER A 506 -6.26 13.44 39.54
CA SER A 506 -5.41 13.80 38.39
C SER A 506 -6.08 14.72 37.37
N PHE A 507 -7.42 14.86 37.41
CA PHE A 507 -8.18 15.60 36.40
C PHE A 507 -8.01 17.12 36.55
N ASN A 508 -7.74 17.75 35.41
CA ASN A 508 -7.73 19.21 35.23
C ASN A 508 -8.59 19.55 33.99
N THR A 509 -9.54 20.46 34.13
CA THR A 509 -10.62 20.67 33.14
C THR A 509 -10.67 22.07 32.52
N PRO A 510 -9.52 22.75 32.21
CA PRO A 510 -9.52 24.14 31.73
C PRO A 510 -10.13 24.30 30.33
N GLU A 511 -10.12 23.25 29.52
CA GLU A 511 -10.57 23.27 28.13
C GLU A 511 -11.92 22.60 27.92
N VAL A 512 -12.50 21.94 28.95
CA VAL A 512 -13.71 21.13 28.79
C VAL A 512 -14.94 21.99 28.51
N THR A 513 -15.62 21.68 27.42
CA THR A 513 -16.86 22.36 27.00
C THR A 513 -18.10 21.50 27.18
N ASN A 514 -17.96 20.16 27.26
CA ASN A 514 -19.06 19.21 27.36
C ASN A 514 -18.78 18.16 28.43
N MET A 515 -19.66 18.07 29.44
CA MET A 515 -19.71 17.04 30.48
C MET A 515 -21.14 16.47 30.63
N SER A 516 -22.00 16.59 29.58
CA SER A 516 -23.36 16.06 29.67
C SER A 516 -23.33 14.57 29.97
N ASN A 517 -24.22 14.11 30.85
CA ASN A 517 -24.33 12.71 31.27
C ASN A 517 -23.07 12.08 31.89
N MET A 518 -22.01 12.83 32.19
CA MET A 518 -20.68 12.31 32.53
C MET A 518 -20.70 11.20 33.58
N PHE A 519 -21.54 11.35 34.61
CA PHE A 519 -21.68 10.36 35.71
C PHE A 519 -23.08 9.73 35.78
N SER A 520 -23.96 9.99 34.83
CA SER A 520 -25.36 9.57 34.86
C SER A 520 -25.59 8.07 34.88
N LEU A 521 -26.76 7.66 35.33
CA LEU A 521 -27.33 6.33 35.11
C LEU A 521 -28.61 6.44 34.30
N SER A 522 -28.84 5.49 33.39
CA SER A 522 -30.14 5.29 32.77
C SER A 522 -31.16 4.80 33.82
N ASP A 523 -32.46 4.94 33.52
CA ASP A 523 -33.49 4.47 34.42
C ASP A 523 -33.44 2.97 34.71
N ALA A 524 -32.97 2.17 33.76
CA ALA A 524 -32.80 0.73 33.90
C ALA A 524 -31.71 0.37 34.95
N TYR A 525 -30.64 1.16 35.04
CA TYR A 525 -29.53 0.91 35.95
C TYR A 525 -29.63 1.64 37.32
N LYS A 526 -30.61 2.52 37.47
CA LYS A 526 -30.85 3.28 38.70
C LYS A 526 -30.91 2.43 39.99
N PRO A 527 -31.53 1.23 40.04
CA PRO A 527 -31.53 0.40 41.24
C PRO A 527 -30.13 -0.08 41.64
N ASN A 528 -29.18 -0.12 40.69
CA ASN A 528 -27.85 -0.72 40.86
C ASN A 528 -26.78 0.32 41.25
N ASP A 529 -27.16 1.58 41.47
CA ASP A 529 -26.24 2.66 41.88
C ASP A 529 -25.43 2.28 43.12
N LYS A 530 -24.10 2.32 43.02
CA LYS A 530 -23.18 2.07 44.13
C LYS A 530 -22.25 3.26 44.43
N LEU A 531 -22.17 4.25 43.53
CA LEU A 531 -21.21 5.34 43.65
C LEU A 531 -21.56 6.27 44.82
N GLU A 532 -20.68 6.29 45.81
CA GLU A 532 -20.85 7.09 47.03
C GLU A 532 -19.93 8.32 47.07
N LYS A 533 -18.74 8.23 46.48
CA LYS A 533 -17.70 9.27 46.55
C LYS A 533 -16.99 9.49 45.22
N ILE A 534 -16.75 10.75 44.88
CA ILE A 534 -15.82 11.18 43.82
C ILE A 534 -14.72 12.00 44.46
N TYR A 535 -13.49 11.53 44.38
CA TYR A 535 -12.32 12.21 44.92
C TYR A 535 -11.67 13.12 43.92
N VAL A 536 -11.34 14.36 44.31
CA VAL A 536 -10.60 15.33 43.47
C VAL A 536 -9.58 16.09 44.34
N ASN A 537 -8.56 16.67 43.71
CA ASN A 537 -7.63 17.58 44.37
C ASN A 537 -8.16 19.03 44.38
N ASN A 538 -8.85 19.45 43.32
CA ASN A 538 -9.37 20.80 43.11
C ASN A 538 -10.80 20.74 42.55
N ASP A 539 -11.53 21.84 42.66
CA ASP A 539 -12.77 22.04 41.92
C ASP A 539 -12.51 21.90 40.42
N PHE A 540 -13.45 21.37 39.67
CA PHE A 540 -13.33 21.38 38.22
C PHE A 540 -13.44 22.82 37.68
N ASN A 541 -12.57 23.13 36.71
CA ASN A 541 -12.68 24.40 36.00
C ASN A 541 -13.88 24.34 35.03
N THR A 542 -14.90 25.15 35.31
CA THR A 542 -16.15 25.20 34.54
C THR A 542 -16.28 26.46 33.68
N ALA A 543 -15.19 27.22 33.49
CA ALA A 543 -15.23 28.49 32.77
C ALA A 543 -15.67 28.33 31.31
N LYS A 544 -15.19 27.29 30.64
CA LYS A 544 -15.55 26.95 29.25
C LYS A 544 -16.71 25.98 29.13
N LEU A 545 -17.20 25.42 30.25
CA LEU A 545 -18.25 24.39 30.23
C LEU A 545 -19.59 24.99 29.79
N THR A 546 -20.09 24.54 28.66
CA THR A 546 -21.35 24.98 28.04
C THR A 546 -22.44 23.90 28.10
N ASN A 547 -22.08 22.63 27.99
CA ASN A 547 -23.00 21.50 28.08
C ASN A 547 -22.72 20.67 29.34
N PHE A 548 -23.68 20.67 30.27
CA PHE A 548 -23.60 20.00 31.57
C PHE A 548 -24.95 19.34 31.96
N SER A 549 -25.78 19.02 30.95
CA SER A 549 -27.09 18.43 31.19
C SER A 549 -26.98 17.04 31.81
N GLU A 550 -27.83 16.74 32.79
CA GLU A 550 -27.99 15.42 33.39
C GLU A 550 -26.70 14.77 33.95
N MET A 551 -25.66 15.56 34.29
CA MET A 551 -24.34 15.06 34.71
C MET A 551 -24.40 13.96 35.78
N PHE A 552 -25.30 14.05 36.74
CA PHE A 552 -25.42 13.12 37.87
C PHE A 552 -26.80 12.44 37.95
N LYS A 553 -27.56 12.44 36.87
CA LYS A 553 -28.90 11.84 36.85
C LYS A 553 -28.88 10.43 37.45
N ASN A 554 -29.86 10.14 38.33
CA ASN A 554 -30.04 8.87 39.01
C ASN A 554 -28.94 8.47 40.05
N ARG A 555 -27.88 9.29 40.28
CA ARG A 555 -26.84 9.02 41.28
C ARG A 555 -27.31 9.36 42.70
N LYS A 556 -28.29 8.59 43.22
CA LYS A 556 -28.92 8.84 44.49
C LYS A 556 -28.08 8.54 45.72
N LYS A 557 -27.04 7.70 45.59
CA LYS A 557 -26.11 7.38 46.69
C LYS A 557 -24.94 8.35 46.81
N LEU A 558 -24.64 9.11 45.76
CA LEU A 558 -23.51 10.03 45.76
C LEU A 558 -23.67 11.14 46.78
N ARG A 559 -22.61 11.38 47.56
CA ARG A 559 -22.52 12.43 48.59
C ARG A 559 -21.20 13.18 48.43
N GLY A 560 -21.27 14.47 48.60
CA GLY A 560 -20.08 15.32 48.78
C GLY A 560 -19.30 14.98 50.05
N GLY A 561 -18.11 15.57 50.20
CA GLY A 561 -17.24 15.32 51.35
C GLY A 561 -17.87 15.58 52.71
N ASN A 562 -18.67 16.62 52.79
CA ASN A 562 -19.42 17.05 53.99
C ASN A 562 -20.90 16.60 53.97
N GLY A 563 -21.26 15.66 53.07
CA GLY A 563 -22.58 15.05 53.02
C GLY A 563 -23.60 15.76 52.13
N SER A 564 -23.22 16.77 51.35
CA SER A 564 -24.10 17.43 50.40
C SER A 564 -24.69 16.48 49.38
N TYR A 565 -25.98 16.65 49.05
CA TYR A 565 -26.68 15.90 48.00
C TYR A 565 -27.92 16.67 47.52
N LEU A 566 -28.43 16.30 46.34
CA LEU A 566 -29.74 16.71 45.84
C LEU A 566 -30.74 15.54 45.90
N SER A 567 -31.98 15.84 46.27
CA SER A 567 -33.08 14.85 46.21
C SER A 567 -33.34 14.38 44.79
N ASP A 568 -33.17 15.26 43.83
CA ASP A 568 -33.16 14.96 42.40
C ASP A 568 -31.82 15.35 41.77
N PRO A 569 -30.92 14.39 41.58
CA PRO A 569 -29.62 14.69 40.98
C PRO A 569 -29.66 15.12 39.51
N SER A 570 -30.78 14.96 38.80
CA SER A 570 -30.92 15.43 37.42
C SER A 570 -30.97 16.97 37.31
N THR A 571 -31.27 17.66 38.43
CA THR A 571 -31.33 19.13 38.50
C THR A 571 -29.97 19.77 38.78
N THR A 572 -28.88 19.00 38.82
CA THR A 572 -27.54 19.55 39.05
C THR A 572 -27.11 20.51 37.95
N ASP A 573 -26.57 21.64 38.34
CA ASP A 573 -25.83 22.54 37.44
C ASP A 573 -24.31 22.39 37.61
N LYS A 574 -23.53 23.13 36.85
CA LYS A 574 -22.07 23.08 36.89
C LYS A 574 -21.43 23.47 38.22
N THR A 575 -22.18 24.13 39.12
CA THR A 575 -21.65 24.51 40.45
C THR A 575 -21.47 23.31 41.37
N TRP A 576 -22.10 22.15 41.07
CA TRP A 576 -21.92 20.91 41.82
C TRP A 576 -20.62 20.17 41.48
N LEU A 577 -19.87 20.60 40.46
CA LEU A 577 -18.55 20.08 40.07
C LEU A 577 -17.44 20.67 40.94
N ARG A 578 -17.66 20.69 42.26
CA ARG A 578 -16.72 21.25 43.23
C ARG A 578 -16.63 20.40 44.48
N ILE A 579 -15.55 20.64 45.24
CA ILE A 579 -15.37 20.06 46.56
C ILE A 579 -16.46 20.58 47.46
N ASP A 580 -17.10 19.66 48.19
CA ASP A 580 -18.16 19.97 49.11
C ASP A 580 -17.63 20.73 50.32
N ASP A 581 -18.07 21.97 50.48
CA ASP A 581 -17.78 22.87 51.59
C ASP A 581 -19.09 23.46 52.16
N LEU A 582 -19.91 22.54 52.67
CA LEU A 582 -21.25 22.90 53.18
C LEU A 582 -21.21 23.95 54.29
N VAL A 583 -20.17 23.93 55.11
CA VAL A 583 -20.01 24.88 56.23
C VAL A 583 -19.92 26.34 55.74
N ASN A 584 -19.28 26.52 54.57
CA ASN A 584 -19.16 27.84 53.94
C ASN A 584 -20.26 28.11 52.87
N GLY A 585 -21.34 27.31 52.85
CA GLY A 585 -22.46 27.48 51.93
C GLY A 585 -22.15 27.09 50.48
N ARG A 586 -21.14 26.23 50.26
CA ARG A 586 -20.72 25.77 48.93
C ARG A 586 -20.94 24.25 48.78
N PRO A 587 -22.19 23.76 48.68
CA PRO A 587 -22.45 22.35 48.47
C PRO A 587 -21.87 21.90 47.14
N GLY A 588 -21.36 20.65 47.07
CA GLY A 588 -20.80 20.04 45.87
C GLY A 588 -20.81 18.51 45.99
N TYR A 589 -20.61 17.81 44.87
CA TYR A 589 -20.56 16.36 44.89
C TYR A 589 -19.15 15.77 45.08
N PHE A 590 -18.10 16.61 45.08
CA PHE A 590 -16.76 16.13 45.23
C PHE A 590 -16.28 16.06 46.69
N THR A 591 -15.43 15.08 46.93
CA THR A 591 -14.69 14.93 48.19
C THR A 591 -13.23 15.25 47.94
N ARG A 592 -12.60 16.06 48.78
CA ARG A 592 -11.15 16.28 48.71
C ARG A 592 -10.43 14.98 48.93
N LYS A 593 -9.45 14.64 48.09
CA LYS A 593 -8.64 13.45 48.29
C LYS A 593 -7.84 13.60 49.59
N PRO A 594 -7.83 12.56 50.47
CA PRO A 594 -7.05 12.57 51.72
C PRO A 594 -5.54 12.73 51.49
#